data_481ae69b73e2b46baab70317ce9d1fbe
#
_entry.id   481ae69b73e2b46baab70317ce9d1fbe
#
_cell.length_a   1.000
_cell.length_b   1.000
_cell.length_c   1.000
_cell.angle_alpha   90.00
_cell.angle_beta   90.00
_cell.angle_gamma   90.00
#
_symmetry.space_group_name_H-M   'P 1'
#
loop_
_entity.id
_entity.type
_entity.pdbx_description
1 polymer ?
#
loop_
_entity_poly.entity_id
_entity_poly.type
_entity_poly.pdbx_seq_one_letter_code
_entity_poly.pdbx_strand_id
1 'polypeptide(L)'
;MVEIPVSRRALPRPTAWWVVVAIPLAVALFDPAALGGVLDFAARALGGTLPYILAAVLMIAGLKATGAERAIGAAFEGRESRAIVLAALMGGLAPFCSCEVIPFIAGLLAVGVPLGPVMAFWLASPLIDPPSLAITAGALGWDFAIGKAVSAVALGLFGGFAMKALSGLFTDPLRPRQSGGCGCGAPKMGQPVWRFWEHADRRAVFGQELRVNGLFLLKWLTLAYLLEALMVRYVPAGAIAGLVGGDGVFTVALSAVLGMPAYLNSYAAPALVDGLMAEGMSASAAMAFMIGGAVSSIPAMAAVWSLVRPQVFAVYLGLGFTGATLAGLVFGMIV
;
A
#
# COMPACT_ATOMS: atom_id res chain seq x y z
N MET A 1 -43.40 18.05 28.68
CA MET A 1 -43.28 17.20 27.47
C MET A 1 -41.83 17.14 27.09
N VAL A 2 -41.16 16.04 27.31
CA VAL A 2 -39.77 15.83 26.95
C VAL A 2 -39.80 15.13 25.59
N GLU A 3 -39.40 15.84 24.53
CA GLU A 3 -39.24 15.25 23.21
C GLU A 3 -38.03 14.35 23.21
N ILE A 4 -38.26 13.05 23.07
CA ILE A 4 -37.23 12.04 22.87
C ILE A 4 -36.78 12.16 21.40
N PRO A 5 -35.50 12.53 21.12
CA PRO A 5 -35.04 12.55 19.75
C PRO A 5 -35.00 11.13 19.21
N VAL A 6 -35.86 10.84 18.24
CA VAL A 6 -35.82 9.60 17.45
C VAL A 6 -34.48 9.54 16.75
N SER A 7 -33.59 8.72 17.28
CA SER A 7 -32.33 8.36 16.64
C SER A 7 -32.64 7.75 15.27
N ARG A 8 -32.42 8.51 14.20
CA ARG A 8 -32.38 7.98 12.84
C ARG A 8 -31.29 6.90 12.84
N ARG A 9 -31.70 5.64 12.78
CA ARG A 9 -30.78 4.52 12.53
C ARG A 9 -30.01 4.86 11.26
N ALA A 10 -28.75 5.28 11.42
CA ALA A 10 -27.84 5.42 10.29
C ALA A 10 -27.76 4.04 9.63
N LEU A 11 -28.13 3.97 8.36
CA LEU A 11 -27.92 2.78 7.55
C LEU A 11 -26.47 2.33 7.74
N PRO A 12 -26.21 1.04 7.95
CA PRO A 12 -24.84 0.55 8.10
C PRO A 12 -24.05 0.99 6.88
N ARG A 13 -23.01 1.80 7.10
CA ARG A 13 -22.13 2.25 6.01
C ARG A 13 -21.64 1.01 5.29
N PRO A 14 -21.71 0.96 3.94
CA PRO A 14 -21.24 -0.20 3.18
C PRO A 14 -19.77 -0.44 3.54
N THR A 15 -19.53 -1.50 4.27
CA THR A 15 -18.17 -1.93 4.58
C THR A 15 -17.61 -2.62 3.34
N ALA A 16 -16.29 -2.63 3.14
CA ALA A 16 -15.67 -3.30 1.99
C ALA A 16 -16.07 -4.79 1.88
N TRP A 17 -16.56 -5.41 2.95
CA TRP A 17 -17.14 -6.76 2.94
C TRP A 17 -18.34 -6.91 2.00
N TRP A 18 -19.17 -5.86 1.88
CA TRP A 18 -20.28 -5.87 0.91
C TRP A 18 -19.80 -5.96 -0.52
N VAL A 19 -18.69 -5.27 -0.84
CA VAL A 19 -18.07 -5.31 -2.17
C VAL A 19 -17.43 -6.68 -2.42
N VAL A 20 -16.75 -7.25 -1.42
CA VAL A 20 -16.17 -8.60 -1.49
C VAL A 20 -17.22 -9.67 -1.79
N VAL A 21 -18.44 -9.51 -1.26
CA VAL A 21 -19.54 -10.44 -1.54
C VAL A 21 -20.25 -10.08 -2.86
N ALA A 22 -20.39 -8.79 -3.16
CA ALA A 22 -21.09 -8.34 -4.36
C ALA A 22 -20.37 -8.72 -5.67
N ILE A 23 -19.02 -8.74 -5.68
CA ILE A 23 -18.24 -9.12 -6.87
C ILE A 23 -18.55 -10.55 -7.32
N PRO A 24 -18.40 -11.61 -6.49
CA PRO A 24 -18.73 -12.97 -6.88
C PRO A 24 -20.20 -13.13 -7.27
N LEU A 25 -21.13 -12.43 -6.59
CA LEU A 25 -22.54 -12.46 -6.95
C LEU A 25 -22.80 -11.83 -8.32
N ALA A 26 -22.14 -10.71 -8.63
CA ALA A 26 -22.23 -10.10 -9.95
C ALA A 26 -21.68 -11.02 -11.04
N VAL A 27 -20.51 -11.65 -10.81
CA VAL A 27 -19.95 -12.63 -11.75
C VAL A 27 -20.89 -13.83 -11.93
N ALA A 28 -21.47 -14.33 -10.85
CA ALA A 28 -22.44 -15.44 -10.91
C ALA A 28 -23.68 -15.09 -11.73
N LEU A 29 -24.12 -13.83 -11.72
CA LEU A 29 -25.29 -13.36 -12.46
C LEU A 29 -25.01 -13.07 -13.93
N PHE A 30 -23.85 -12.47 -14.24
CA PHE A 30 -23.53 -12.00 -15.60
C PHE A 30 -22.68 -12.98 -16.41
N ASP A 31 -21.79 -13.74 -15.76
CA ASP A 31 -20.91 -14.74 -16.39
C ASP A 31 -20.68 -15.93 -15.44
N PRO A 32 -21.68 -16.83 -15.27
CA PRO A 32 -21.58 -17.99 -14.36
C PRO A 32 -20.39 -18.90 -14.67
N ALA A 33 -19.97 -18.98 -15.94
CA ALA A 33 -18.86 -19.84 -16.36
C ALA A 33 -17.50 -19.32 -15.84
N ALA A 34 -17.36 -18.01 -15.65
CA ALA A 34 -16.13 -17.41 -15.15
C ALA A 34 -16.00 -17.48 -13.61
N LEU A 35 -17.10 -17.71 -12.88
CA LEU A 35 -17.12 -17.65 -11.41
C LEU A 35 -16.06 -18.57 -10.78
N GLY A 36 -15.99 -19.82 -11.26
CA GLY A 36 -15.02 -20.79 -10.76
C GLY A 36 -13.58 -20.32 -10.93
N GLY A 37 -13.24 -19.76 -12.10
CA GLY A 37 -11.90 -19.24 -12.39
C GLY A 37 -11.54 -18.01 -11.55
N VAL A 38 -12.48 -17.08 -11.37
CA VAL A 38 -12.29 -15.87 -10.55
C VAL A 38 -12.05 -16.23 -9.08
N LEU A 39 -12.85 -17.13 -8.53
CA LEU A 39 -12.70 -17.58 -7.14
C LEU A 39 -11.42 -18.39 -6.92
N ASP A 40 -11.07 -19.28 -7.84
CA ASP A 40 -9.85 -20.08 -7.77
C ASP A 40 -8.60 -19.19 -7.85
N PHE A 41 -8.57 -18.22 -8.76
CA PHE A 41 -7.50 -17.23 -8.85
C PHE A 41 -7.35 -16.46 -7.53
N ALA A 42 -8.43 -15.88 -7.02
CA ALA A 42 -8.41 -15.10 -5.78
C ALA A 42 -7.98 -15.95 -4.57
N ALA A 43 -8.45 -17.20 -4.49
CA ALA A 43 -8.10 -18.11 -3.41
C ALA A 43 -6.63 -18.54 -3.45
N ARG A 44 -6.08 -18.84 -4.63
CA ARG A 44 -4.66 -19.18 -4.79
C ARG A 44 -3.76 -18.00 -4.49
N ALA A 45 -4.08 -16.81 -4.98
CA ALA A 45 -3.33 -15.58 -4.72
C ALA A 45 -3.33 -15.27 -3.21
N LEU A 46 -4.49 -15.33 -2.56
CA LEU A 46 -4.61 -15.12 -1.11
C LEU A 46 -3.83 -16.20 -0.32
N GLY A 47 -3.96 -17.47 -0.71
CA GLY A 47 -3.25 -18.58 -0.07
C GLY A 47 -1.73 -18.46 -0.19
N GLY A 48 -1.23 -18.05 -1.34
CA GLY A 48 0.20 -17.81 -1.58
C GLY A 48 0.78 -16.66 -0.75
N THR A 49 -0.01 -15.62 -0.50
CA THR A 49 0.42 -14.44 0.29
C THR A 49 0.15 -14.57 1.79
N LEU A 50 -0.70 -15.50 2.22
CA LEU A 50 -1.10 -15.68 3.61
C LEU A 50 0.08 -15.82 4.61
N PRO A 51 1.16 -16.60 4.31
CA PRO A 51 2.31 -16.69 5.22
C PRO A 51 3.00 -15.33 5.46
N TYR A 52 3.14 -14.53 4.41
CA TYR A 52 3.75 -13.19 4.49
C TYR A 52 2.89 -12.23 5.28
N ILE A 53 1.56 -12.27 5.04
CA ILE A 53 0.57 -11.49 5.79
C ILE A 53 0.64 -11.83 7.28
N LEU A 54 0.67 -13.11 7.63
CA LEU A 54 0.77 -13.55 9.01
C LEU A 54 2.08 -13.06 9.67
N ALA A 55 3.21 -13.16 8.96
CA ALA A 55 4.48 -12.66 9.46
C ALA A 55 4.44 -11.14 9.70
N ALA A 56 3.90 -10.36 8.76
CA ALA A 56 3.76 -8.92 8.89
C ALA A 56 2.84 -8.52 10.06
N VAL A 57 1.68 -9.17 10.18
CA VAL A 57 0.71 -8.89 11.27
C VAL A 57 1.30 -9.26 12.63
N LEU A 58 2.01 -10.39 12.74
CA LEU A 58 2.69 -10.78 13.97
C LEU A 58 3.79 -9.79 14.34
N MET A 59 4.55 -9.29 13.36
CA MET A 59 5.58 -8.28 13.57
C MET A 59 4.97 -6.95 14.05
N ILE A 60 3.92 -6.46 13.40
CA ILE A 60 3.22 -5.22 13.80
C ILE A 60 2.64 -5.36 15.21
N ALA A 61 1.95 -6.48 15.48
CA ALA A 61 1.38 -6.75 16.80
C ALA A 61 2.46 -6.86 17.88
N GLY A 62 3.61 -7.48 17.55
CA GLY A 62 4.78 -7.57 18.43
C GLY A 62 5.40 -6.20 18.70
N LEU A 63 5.63 -5.38 17.69
CA LEU A 63 6.16 -4.02 17.84
C LEU A 63 5.27 -3.15 18.72
N LYS A 64 3.96 -3.26 18.58
CA LYS A 64 3.00 -2.54 19.43
C LYS A 64 2.97 -3.09 20.86
N ALA A 65 2.94 -4.39 21.02
CA ALA A 65 2.91 -5.03 22.33
C ALA A 65 4.21 -4.78 23.14
N THR A 66 5.35 -4.75 22.47
CA THR A 66 6.64 -4.38 23.11
C THR A 66 6.72 -2.89 23.44
N GLY A 67 5.98 -2.04 22.74
CA GLY A 67 6.11 -0.57 22.82
C GLY A 67 7.32 -0.04 22.05
N ALA A 68 7.93 -0.85 21.18
CA ALA A 68 9.09 -0.48 20.35
C ALA A 68 8.77 0.64 19.33
N GLU A 69 7.48 0.87 19.01
CA GLU A 69 7.08 2.00 18.16
C GLU A 69 7.60 3.34 18.68
N ARG A 70 7.66 3.52 20.02
CA ARG A 70 8.22 4.73 20.61
C ARG A 70 9.73 4.84 20.43
N ALA A 71 10.45 3.71 20.54
CA ALA A 71 11.88 3.70 20.29
C ALA A 71 12.19 4.03 18.82
N ILE A 72 11.37 3.52 17.91
CA ILE A 72 11.42 3.86 16.49
C ILE A 72 11.08 5.35 16.31
N GLY A 73 10.01 5.85 16.95
CA GLY A 73 9.65 7.27 16.93
C GLY A 73 10.79 8.17 17.43
N ALA A 74 11.42 7.81 18.54
CA ALA A 74 12.58 8.53 19.10
C ALA A 74 13.79 8.52 18.17
N ALA A 75 14.00 7.44 17.39
CA ALA A 75 15.06 7.39 16.38
C ALA A 75 14.85 8.40 15.23
N PHE A 76 13.59 8.83 15.02
CA PHE A 76 13.24 9.86 14.05
C PHE A 76 13.23 11.28 14.67
N GLU A 77 13.41 11.42 15.99
CA GLU A 77 13.62 12.71 16.65
C GLU A 77 15.01 13.24 16.30
N GLY A 78 15.13 14.51 15.98
CA GLY A 78 16.38 15.18 15.66
C GLY A 78 16.39 15.76 14.26
N ARG A 79 17.40 15.42 13.45
CA ARG A 79 17.48 15.94 12.07
C ARG A 79 16.51 15.22 11.14
N GLU A 80 15.36 15.81 10.88
CA GLU A 80 14.31 15.25 10.01
C GLU A 80 14.83 14.77 8.64
N SER A 81 15.81 15.48 8.05
CA SER A 81 16.42 15.09 6.78
C SER A 81 17.15 13.73 6.86
N ARG A 82 17.84 13.44 7.98
CA ARG A 82 18.46 12.13 8.20
C ARG A 82 17.42 11.05 8.38
N ALA A 83 16.34 11.38 9.11
CA ALA A 83 15.22 10.47 9.30
C ALA A 83 14.54 10.11 7.96
N ILE A 84 14.38 11.08 7.04
CA ILE A 84 13.86 10.84 5.67
C ILE A 84 14.76 9.86 4.92
N VAL A 85 16.08 10.08 4.92
CA VAL A 85 17.03 9.18 4.21
C VAL A 85 16.97 7.77 4.79
N LEU A 86 17.02 7.64 6.12
CA LEU A 86 16.94 6.33 6.78
C LEU A 86 15.59 5.66 6.50
N ALA A 87 14.50 6.40 6.54
CA ALA A 87 13.16 5.88 6.26
C ALA A 87 13.00 5.40 4.82
N ALA A 88 13.56 6.13 3.83
CA ALA A 88 13.57 5.71 2.43
C ALA A 88 14.36 4.42 2.21
N LEU A 89 15.55 4.31 2.82
CA LEU A 89 16.38 3.11 2.75
C LEU A 89 15.73 1.92 3.46
N MET A 90 15.22 2.13 4.68
CA MET A 90 14.53 1.09 5.43
C MET A 90 13.22 0.67 4.75
N GLY A 91 12.47 1.61 4.17
CA GLY A 91 11.30 1.33 3.38
C GLY A 91 11.63 0.43 2.19
N GLY A 92 12.68 0.76 1.44
CA GLY A 92 13.13 -0.04 0.31
C GLY A 92 13.65 -1.44 0.67
N LEU A 93 13.98 -1.71 1.93
CA LEU A 93 14.40 -3.03 2.41
C LEU A 93 13.28 -3.78 3.16
N ALA A 94 12.19 -3.10 3.50
CA ALA A 94 11.11 -3.67 4.28
C ALA A 94 10.15 -4.47 3.38
N PRO A 95 9.89 -5.74 3.66
CA PRO A 95 9.04 -6.58 2.83
C PRO A 95 7.55 -6.31 3.09
N PHE A 96 7.11 -5.05 2.92
CA PHE A 96 5.71 -4.66 3.09
C PHE A 96 5.05 -4.34 1.76
N CYS A 97 3.94 -4.99 1.47
CA CYS A 97 3.08 -4.55 0.37
C CYS A 97 2.35 -3.23 0.72
N SER A 98 1.78 -2.58 -0.28
CA SER A 98 1.05 -1.31 -0.12
C SER A 98 -0.08 -1.35 0.92
N CYS A 99 -0.67 -2.52 1.17
CA CYS A 99 -1.74 -2.69 2.17
C CYS A 99 -1.19 -2.93 3.59
N GLU A 100 -0.08 -3.66 3.71
CA GLU A 100 0.53 -4.03 5.00
C GLU A 100 1.23 -2.84 5.67
N VAL A 101 1.78 -1.94 4.86
CA VAL A 101 2.45 -0.74 5.38
C VAL A 101 1.47 0.24 6.06
N ILE A 102 0.18 0.22 5.71
CA ILE A 102 -0.82 1.17 6.23
C ILE A 102 -0.99 1.11 7.75
N PRO A 103 -1.17 -0.06 8.39
CA PRO A 103 -1.25 -0.14 9.85
C PRO A 103 0.02 0.32 10.55
N PHE A 104 1.20 0.07 9.94
CA PHE A 104 2.48 0.52 10.47
C PHE A 104 2.61 2.05 10.43
N ILE A 105 2.26 2.66 9.30
CA ILE A 105 2.22 4.12 9.14
C ILE A 105 1.24 4.75 10.12
N ALA A 106 0.06 4.15 10.30
CA ALA A 106 -0.90 4.63 11.29
C ALA A 106 -0.29 4.65 12.71
N GLY A 107 0.49 3.62 13.06
CA GLY A 107 1.22 3.55 14.32
C GLY A 107 2.26 4.65 14.44
N LEU A 108 3.11 4.85 13.43
CA LEU A 108 4.14 5.91 13.43
C LEU A 108 3.54 7.30 13.57
N LEU A 109 2.47 7.59 12.83
CA LEU A 109 1.77 8.89 12.93
C LEU A 109 1.10 9.06 14.30
N ALA A 110 0.60 8.00 14.90
CA ALA A 110 -0.03 8.04 16.23
C ALA A 110 0.97 8.33 17.35
N VAL A 111 2.25 7.96 17.20
CA VAL A 111 3.33 8.28 18.14
C VAL A 111 4.01 9.62 17.82
N GLY A 112 3.55 10.35 16.80
CA GLY A 112 4.01 11.70 16.48
C GLY A 112 5.22 11.79 15.56
N VAL A 113 5.55 10.72 14.83
CA VAL A 113 6.61 10.78 13.80
C VAL A 113 6.25 11.79 12.72
N PRO A 114 7.18 12.69 12.31
CA PRO A 114 6.91 13.69 11.28
C PRO A 114 6.48 13.06 9.96
N LEU A 115 5.64 13.79 9.20
CA LEU A 115 5.11 13.32 7.91
C LEU A 115 6.19 13.03 6.85
N GLY A 116 7.31 13.77 6.87
CA GLY A 116 8.39 13.59 5.91
C GLY A 116 8.97 12.16 5.93
N PRO A 117 9.52 11.69 7.06
CA PRO A 117 10.00 10.33 7.21
C PRO A 117 8.93 9.26 6.95
N VAL A 118 7.69 9.50 7.42
CA VAL A 118 6.57 8.58 7.19
C VAL A 118 6.28 8.43 5.70
N MET A 119 6.22 9.53 4.95
CA MET A 119 5.99 9.51 3.50
C MET A 119 7.16 8.86 2.75
N ALA A 120 8.40 9.10 3.19
CA ALA A 120 9.59 8.46 2.62
C ALA A 120 9.52 6.94 2.73
N PHE A 121 9.22 6.43 3.91
CA PHE A 121 9.02 5.01 4.14
C PHE A 121 7.85 4.45 3.34
N TRP A 122 6.72 5.16 3.33
CA TRP A 122 5.50 4.74 2.69
C TRP A 122 5.63 4.56 1.18
N LEU A 123 6.26 5.53 0.50
CA LEU A 123 6.44 5.48 -0.95
C LEU A 123 7.53 4.48 -1.39
N ALA A 124 8.56 4.25 -0.57
CA ALA A 124 9.61 3.30 -0.89
C ALA A 124 9.20 1.83 -0.66
N SER A 125 8.42 1.58 0.40
CA SER A 125 8.16 0.24 0.94
C SER A 125 7.49 -0.75 -0.04
N PRO A 126 6.46 -0.38 -0.83
CA PRO A 126 5.75 -1.35 -1.66
C PRO A 126 6.47 -1.71 -2.96
N LEU A 127 7.62 -1.13 -3.21
CA LEU A 127 8.32 -1.27 -4.50
C LEU A 127 9.35 -2.39 -4.52
N ILE A 128 9.94 -2.70 -3.37
CA ILE A 128 11.06 -3.63 -3.29
C ILE A 128 10.82 -4.63 -2.16
N ASP A 129 10.84 -5.89 -2.52
CA ASP A 129 11.09 -7.01 -1.62
C ASP A 129 12.00 -8.01 -2.36
N PRO A 130 12.80 -8.81 -1.66
CA PRO A 130 13.75 -9.74 -2.30
C PRO A 130 13.10 -10.68 -3.31
N PRO A 131 11.93 -11.30 -3.06
CA PRO A 131 11.25 -12.11 -4.04
C PRO A 131 10.81 -11.32 -5.28
N SER A 132 10.23 -10.11 -5.13
CA SER A 132 9.77 -9.33 -6.28
C SER A 132 10.92 -8.83 -7.15
N LEU A 133 12.08 -8.54 -6.56
CA LEU A 133 13.29 -8.21 -7.31
C LEU A 133 13.78 -9.43 -8.12
N ALA A 134 13.82 -10.61 -7.51
CA ALA A 134 14.22 -11.82 -8.22
C ALA A 134 13.28 -12.15 -9.39
N ILE A 135 11.96 -11.99 -9.21
CA ILE A 135 10.97 -12.19 -10.27
C ILE A 135 11.13 -11.13 -11.36
N THR A 136 11.36 -9.85 -10.98
CA THR A 136 11.59 -8.78 -11.95
C THR A 136 12.87 -9.06 -12.77
N ALA A 137 13.96 -9.48 -12.12
CA ALA A 137 15.21 -9.83 -12.78
C ALA A 137 15.04 -11.05 -13.71
N GLY A 138 14.23 -12.03 -13.32
CA GLY A 138 13.95 -13.21 -14.13
C GLY A 138 13.09 -12.95 -15.36
N ALA A 139 12.11 -12.04 -15.26
CA ALA A 139 11.19 -11.72 -16.35
C ALA A 139 11.71 -10.62 -17.27
N LEU A 140 12.24 -9.53 -16.71
CA LEU A 140 12.59 -8.31 -17.45
C LEU A 140 14.09 -8.01 -17.47
N GLY A 141 14.91 -8.80 -16.76
CA GLY A 141 16.34 -8.61 -16.66
C GLY A 141 16.77 -7.76 -15.46
N TRP A 142 18.09 -7.80 -15.20
CA TRP A 142 18.69 -7.11 -14.06
C TRP A 142 18.61 -5.59 -14.14
N ASP A 143 18.59 -5.00 -15.35
CA ASP A 143 18.49 -3.56 -15.54
C ASP A 143 17.16 -3.05 -14.97
N PHE A 144 16.06 -3.75 -15.25
CA PHE A 144 14.75 -3.45 -14.66
C PHE A 144 14.71 -3.65 -13.14
N ALA A 145 15.32 -4.71 -12.62
CA ALA A 145 15.33 -4.96 -11.17
C ALA A 145 16.13 -3.89 -10.43
N ILE A 146 17.31 -3.53 -10.93
CA ILE A 146 18.14 -2.46 -10.36
C ILE A 146 17.44 -1.10 -10.51
N GLY A 147 16.91 -0.81 -11.71
CA GLY A 147 16.14 0.41 -11.98
C GLY A 147 14.96 0.58 -11.02
N LYS A 148 14.20 -0.50 -10.78
CA LYS A 148 13.10 -0.53 -9.81
C LYS A 148 13.59 -0.25 -8.39
N ALA A 149 14.69 -0.89 -7.98
CA ALA A 149 15.27 -0.71 -6.65
C ALA A 149 15.76 0.74 -6.41
N VAL A 150 16.48 1.30 -7.36
CA VAL A 150 16.94 2.70 -7.31
C VAL A 150 15.75 3.65 -7.29
N SER A 151 14.78 3.42 -8.16
CA SER A 151 13.56 4.23 -8.23
C SER A 151 12.75 4.23 -6.95
N ALA A 152 12.72 3.12 -6.23
CA ALA A 152 12.00 3.02 -4.95
C ALA A 152 12.64 3.92 -3.87
N VAL A 153 13.95 3.87 -3.73
CA VAL A 153 14.67 4.74 -2.79
C VAL A 153 14.55 6.21 -3.22
N ALA A 154 14.72 6.49 -4.51
CA ALA A 154 14.59 7.83 -5.07
C ALA A 154 13.19 8.41 -4.84
N LEU A 155 12.14 7.61 -5.07
CA LEU A 155 10.75 8.01 -4.82
C LEU A 155 10.48 8.26 -3.33
N GLY A 156 11.03 7.42 -2.45
CA GLY A 156 10.96 7.64 -1.01
C GLY A 156 11.62 8.95 -0.59
N LEU A 157 12.82 9.23 -1.08
CA LEU A 157 13.53 10.49 -0.84
C LEU A 157 12.74 11.69 -1.40
N PHE A 158 12.30 11.61 -2.65
CA PHE A 158 11.51 12.64 -3.30
C PHE A 158 10.25 12.96 -2.49
N GLY A 159 9.46 11.93 -2.14
CA GLY A 159 8.23 12.09 -1.38
C GLY A 159 8.46 12.60 0.04
N GLY A 160 9.50 12.12 0.71
CA GLY A 160 9.86 12.54 2.06
C GLY A 160 10.27 14.02 2.11
N PHE A 161 11.14 14.45 1.19
CA PHE A 161 11.58 15.85 1.13
C PHE A 161 10.46 16.79 0.65
N ALA A 162 9.65 16.36 -0.32
CA ALA A 162 8.48 17.12 -0.76
C ALA A 162 7.48 17.30 0.40
N MET A 163 7.18 16.23 1.15
CA MET A 163 6.29 16.31 2.30
C MET A 163 6.87 17.17 3.42
N LYS A 164 8.17 17.14 3.65
CA LYS A 164 8.85 18.05 4.59
C LYS A 164 8.67 19.50 4.17
N ALA A 165 8.85 19.82 2.89
CA ALA A 165 8.64 21.18 2.36
C ALA A 165 7.18 21.64 2.50
N LEU A 166 6.22 20.71 2.39
CA LEU A 166 4.79 20.96 2.54
C LEU A 166 4.28 20.84 3.99
N SER A 167 5.13 20.49 4.95
CA SER A 167 4.72 20.19 6.33
C SER A 167 3.97 21.35 7.02
N GLY A 168 4.30 22.59 6.69
CA GLY A 168 3.60 23.77 7.20
C GLY A 168 2.12 23.89 6.77
N LEU A 169 1.69 23.12 5.76
CA LEU A 169 0.30 23.09 5.28
C LEU A 169 -0.57 22.07 6.04
N PHE A 170 0.05 21.16 6.80
CA PHE A 170 -0.64 20.04 7.45
C PHE A 170 -0.46 20.08 8.95
N THR A 171 -1.45 20.60 9.67
CA THR A 171 -1.46 20.67 11.14
C THR A 171 -1.76 19.29 11.77
N ASP A 172 -2.58 18.48 11.13
CA ASP A 172 -3.04 17.16 11.62
C ASP A 172 -3.19 16.18 10.46
N PRO A 173 -2.29 15.20 10.25
CA PRO A 173 -2.31 14.32 9.10
C PRO A 173 -3.41 13.26 9.14
N LEU A 174 -3.81 12.83 10.35
CA LEU A 174 -4.80 11.77 10.55
C LEU A 174 -6.23 12.31 10.54
N ARG A 175 -7.16 11.52 10.03
CA ARG A 175 -8.58 11.80 10.24
C ARG A 175 -8.93 11.61 11.72
N PRO A 176 -9.74 12.50 12.33
CA PRO A 176 -10.28 12.24 13.65
C PRO A 176 -10.97 10.86 13.62
N ARG A 177 -10.48 9.93 14.43
CA ARG A 177 -11.21 8.68 14.65
C ARG A 177 -12.55 9.07 15.24
N GLN A 178 -13.65 8.76 14.56
CA GLN A 178 -14.95 8.79 15.20
C GLN A 178 -14.91 7.75 16.31
N SER A 179 -14.76 8.23 17.51
CA SER A 179 -14.75 7.43 18.73
C SER A 179 -16.15 6.86 18.99
N GLY A 180 -16.46 5.80 18.25
CA GLY A 180 -17.54 4.90 18.59
C GLY A 180 -16.97 3.76 19.41
N GLY A 181 -16.81 3.96 20.69
CA GLY A 181 -16.41 2.91 21.61
C GLY A 181 -15.27 3.35 22.54
N CYS A 182 -15.57 3.34 23.81
CA CYS A 182 -14.74 3.51 24.99
C CYS A 182 -13.30 3.97 24.75
N GLY A 183 -13.05 5.20 25.14
CA GLY A 183 -11.71 5.82 25.14
C GLY A 183 -10.72 5.19 26.10
N CYS A 184 -10.40 3.93 25.91
CA CYS A 184 -9.14 3.38 26.37
C CYS A 184 -8.10 3.83 25.34
N GLY A 185 -7.51 4.99 25.55
CA GLY A 185 -6.27 5.38 24.88
C GLY A 185 -5.30 4.19 25.02
N ALA A 186 -4.58 3.85 23.95
CA ALA A 186 -3.55 2.82 24.03
C ALA A 186 -2.76 3.07 25.31
N PRO A 187 -2.58 2.07 26.19
CA PRO A 187 -1.91 2.27 27.46
C PRO A 187 -0.59 2.96 27.16
N LYS A 188 -0.30 4.07 27.89
CA LYS A 188 0.99 4.78 27.77
C LYS A 188 2.06 3.80 28.22
N MET A 189 2.45 2.89 27.35
CA MET A 189 3.48 1.90 27.60
C MET A 189 4.78 2.66 27.83
N GLY A 190 5.42 2.42 28.96
CA GLY A 190 6.73 2.96 29.31
C GLY A 190 7.82 2.48 28.35
N GLN A 191 9.01 2.25 28.86
CA GLN A 191 10.14 1.72 28.07
C GLN A 191 9.78 0.40 27.34
N PRO A 192 10.40 0.12 26.17
CA PRO A 192 10.18 -1.12 25.44
C PRO A 192 10.46 -2.35 26.30
N VAL A 193 9.51 -3.27 26.37
CA VAL A 193 9.66 -4.54 27.08
C VAL A 193 9.57 -5.68 26.06
N TRP A 194 10.70 -6.32 25.79
CA TRP A 194 10.80 -7.38 24.79
C TRP A 194 10.01 -8.64 25.18
N ARG A 195 9.95 -8.96 26.48
CA ARG A 195 9.17 -10.09 27.03
C ARG A 195 7.73 -9.70 27.31
N PHE A 196 7.04 -9.16 26.28
CA PHE A 196 5.65 -8.70 26.43
C PHE A 196 4.67 -9.81 26.84
N TRP A 197 5.00 -11.06 26.58
CA TRP A 197 4.17 -12.22 26.94
C TRP A 197 4.09 -12.46 28.45
N GLU A 198 5.00 -11.91 29.26
CA GLU A 198 4.95 -11.99 30.71
C GLU A 198 3.92 -11.05 31.35
N HIS A 199 3.47 -10.02 30.57
CA HIS A 199 2.53 -9.00 31.03
C HIS A 199 1.15 -9.17 30.41
N ALA A 200 0.11 -9.33 31.25
CA ALA A 200 -1.26 -9.56 30.79
C ALA A 200 -1.79 -8.45 29.87
N ASP A 201 -1.52 -7.19 30.22
CA ASP A 201 -1.94 -6.02 29.45
C ASP A 201 -1.33 -6.00 28.05
N ARG A 202 -0.04 -6.37 27.94
CA ARG A 202 0.69 -6.40 26.67
C ARG A 202 0.24 -7.57 25.79
N ARG A 203 -0.09 -8.72 26.38
CA ARG A 203 -0.72 -9.85 25.66
C ARG A 203 -2.08 -9.46 25.11
N ALA A 204 -2.87 -8.70 25.87
CA ALA A 204 -4.15 -8.20 25.40
C ALA A 204 -3.99 -7.28 24.20
N VAL A 205 -3.01 -6.36 24.24
CA VAL A 205 -2.68 -5.48 23.11
C VAL A 205 -2.24 -6.31 21.90
N PHE A 206 -1.35 -7.29 22.08
CA PHE A 206 -0.90 -8.17 20.99
C PHE A 206 -2.09 -8.89 20.33
N GLY A 207 -2.96 -9.52 21.11
CA GLY A 207 -4.14 -10.20 20.58
C GLY A 207 -5.13 -9.28 19.89
N GLN A 208 -5.34 -8.09 20.42
CA GLN A 208 -6.19 -7.07 19.81
C GLN A 208 -5.62 -6.59 18.46
N GLU A 209 -4.33 -6.25 18.41
CA GLU A 209 -3.66 -5.79 17.19
C GLU A 209 -3.61 -6.90 16.13
N LEU A 210 -3.31 -8.13 16.54
CA LEU A 210 -3.34 -9.30 15.65
C LEU A 210 -4.72 -9.45 14.99
N ARG A 211 -5.79 -9.36 15.76
CA ARG A 211 -7.16 -9.49 15.26
C ARG A 211 -7.55 -8.31 14.37
N VAL A 212 -7.29 -7.08 14.81
CA VAL A 212 -7.69 -5.86 14.08
C VAL A 212 -6.95 -5.75 12.75
N ASN A 213 -5.62 -5.90 12.77
CA ASN A 213 -4.80 -5.81 11.55
C ASN A 213 -5.01 -7.03 10.65
N GLY A 214 -5.12 -8.23 11.22
CA GLY A 214 -5.41 -9.44 10.46
C GLY A 214 -6.73 -9.37 9.70
N LEU A 215 -7.82 -8.96 10.35
CA LEU A 215 -9.12 -8.77 9.69
C LEU A 215 -9.10 -7.61 8.68
N PHE A 216 -8.35 -6.54 8.97
CA PHE A 216 -8.17 -5.43 8.05
C PHE A 216 -7.49 -5.91 6.77
N LEU A 217 -6.34 -6.57 6.89
CA LEU A 217 -5.57 -7.06 5.73
C LEU A 217 -6.34 -8.14 4.97
N LEU A 218 -6.93 -9.11 5.66
CA LEU A 218 -7.74 -10.16 5.01
C LEU A 218 -8.84 -9.54 4.14
N LYS A 219 -9.57 -8.57 4.67
CA LYS A 219 -10.64 -7.88 3.95
C LYS A 219 -10.14 -7.18 2.68
N TRP A 220 -9.09 -6.37 2.82
CA TRP A 220 -8.60 -5.55 1.71
C TRP A 220 -7.86 -6.37 0.66
N LEU A 221 -7.13 -7.40 1.06
CA LEU A 221 -6.45 -8.31 0.13
C LEU A 221 -7.43 -9.23 -0.60
N THR A 222 -8.46 -9.73 0.07
CA THR A 222 -9.52 -10.48 -0.62
C THR A 222 -10.18 -9.61 -1.69
N LEU A 223 -10.51 -8.36 -1.36
CA LEU A 223 -11.05 -7.41 -2.34
C LEU A 223 -10.08 -7.18 -3.50
N ALA A 224 -8.79 -6.98 -3.19
CA ALA A 224 -7.75 -6.75 -4.18
C ALA A 224 -7.64 -7.92 -5.17
N TYR A 225 -7.55 -9.15 -4.68
CA TYR A 225 -7.41 -10.34 -5.54
C TYR A 225 -8.66 -10.65 -6.34
N LEU A 226 -9.85 -10.32 -5.83
CA LEU A 226 -11.08 -10.40 -6.63
C LEU A 226 -11.07 -9.38 -7.78
N LEU A 227 -10.64 -8.14 -7.52
CA LEU A 227 -10.51 -7.13 -8.56
C LEU A 227 -9.43 -7.49 -9.59
N GLU A 228 -8.30 -8.04 -9.14
CA GLU A 228 -7.23 -8.54 -10.00
C GLU A 228 -7.73 -9.68 -10.90
N ALA A 229 -8.47 -10.65 -10.34
CA ALA A 229 -9.07 -11.72 -11.10
C ALA A 229 -10.01 -11.22 -12.19
N LEU A 230 -10.83 -10.19 -11.88
CA LEU A 230 -11.70 -9.56 -12.88
C LEU A 230 -10.89 -8.86 -13.97
N MET A 231 -9.84 -8.15 -13.58
CA MET A 231 -9.00 -7.43 -14.53
C MET A 231 -8.31 -8.40 -15.50
N VAL A 232 -7.69 -9.46 -14.97
CA VAL A 232 -7.06 -10.51 -15.80
C VAL A 232 -8.06 -11.19 -16.73
N ARG A 233 -9.31 -11.35 -16.30
CA ARG A 233 -10.34 -12.04 -17.08
C ARG A 233 -10.96 -11.15 -18.17
N TYR A 234 -11.22 -9.86 -17.88
CA TYR A 234 -12.06 -9.02 -18.73
C TYR A 234 -11.31 -7.90 -19.43
N VAL A 235 -10.07 -7.60 -19.02
CA VAL A 235 -9.25 -6.56 -19.67
C VAL A 235 -8.21 -7.24 -20.57
N PRO A 236 -8.37 -7.21 -21.90
CA PRO A 236 -7.38 -7.77 -22.79
C PRO A 236 -6.09 -6.93 -22.76
N ALA A 237 -4.93 -7.61 -22.68
CA ALA A 237 -3.62 -6.95 -22.64
C ALA A 237 -3.41 -6.01 -23.84
N GLY A 238 -3.89 -6.39 -25.03
CA GLY A 238 -3.78 -5.55 -26.23
C GLY A 238 -4.54 -4.21 -26.15
N ALA A 239 -5.61 -4.12 -25.30
CA ALA A 239 -6.27 -2.83 -25.08
C ALA A 239 -5.41 -1.88 -24.25
N ILE A 240 -4.63 -2.41 -23.31
CA ILE A 240 -3.67 -1.65 -22.53
C ILE A 240 -2.48 -1.28 -23.42
N ALA A 241 -1.92 -2.23 -24.17
CA ALA A 241 -0.78 -1.99 -25.08
C ALA A 241 -1.06 -0.88 -26.08
N GLY A 242 -2.27 -0.83 -26.65
CA GLY A 242 -2.67 0.23 -27.57
C GLY A 242 -2.71 1.64 -26.96
N LEU A 243 -2.87 1.76 -25.66
CA LEU A 243 -2.88 3.03 -24.93
C LEU A 243 -1.48 3.47 -24.45
N VAL A 244 -0.62 2.50 -24.15
CA VAL A 244 0.71 2.74 -23.55
C VAL A 244 1.85 2.44 -24.53
N GLY A 245 1.54 2.11 -25.80
CA GLY A 245 2.52 1.96 -26.87
C GLY A 245 3.06 3.33 -27.31
N GLY A 246 4.38 3.44 -27.42
CA GLY A 246 5.08 4.65 -27.88
C GLY A 246 6.02 5.30 -26.87
N ASP A 247 6.88 6.21 -27.36
CA ASP A 247 8.00 6.82 -26.63
C ASP A 247 7.74 8.29 -26.31
N GLY A 248 6.74 8.60 -25.54
CA GLY A 248 6.44 10.00 -25.22
C GLY A 248 6.25 10.23 -23.72
N VAL A 249 6.58 11.43 -23.22
CA VAL A 249 6.33 11.82 -21.82
C VAL A 249 4.86 11.60 -21.44
N PHE A 250 3.94 11.87 -22.36
CA PHE A 250 2.51 11.64 -22.16
C PHE A 250 2.20 10.14 -22.00
N THR A 251 2.80 9.27 -22.82
CA THR A 251 2.62 7.81 -22.73
C THR A 251 3.16 7.27 -21.39
N VAL A 252 4.32 7.75 -20.95
CA VAL A 252 4.90 7.39 -19.66
C VAL A 252 4.01 7.84 -18.50
N ALA A 253 3.49 9.07 -18.53
CA ALA A 253 2.56 9.58 -17.54
C ALA A 253 1.23 8.78 -17.54
N LEU A 254 0.70 8.49 -18.72
CA LEU A 254 -0.50 7.66 -18.87
C LEU A 254 -0.27 6.25 -18.32
N SER A 255 0.90 5.66 -18.57
CA SER A 255 1.28 4.35 -18.01
C SER A 255 1.34 4.36 -16.49
N ALA A 256 1.88 5.41 -15.88
CA ALA A 256 1.85 5.58 -14.43
C ALA A 256 0.41 5.63 -13.88
N VAL A 257 -0.49 6.37 -14.55
CA VAL A 257 -1.92 6.47 -14.17
C VAL A 257 -2.63 5.13 -14.33
N LEU A 258 -2.39 4.42 -15.43
CA LEU A 258 -3.01 3.11 -15.70
C LEU A 258 -2.50 2.02 -14.75
N GLY A 259 -1.23 2.11 -14.36
CA GLY A 259 -0.65 1.22 -13.35
C GLY A 259 -1.36 1.31 -11.99
N MET A 260 -1.74 2.52 -11.58
CA MET A 260 -2.39 2.76 -10.28
C MET A 260 -3.67 1.94 -10.04
N PRO A 261 -4.69 1.96 -10.91
CA PRO A 261 -5.89 1.14 -10.73
C PRO A 261 -5.68 -0.33 -11.08
N ALA A 262 -4.69 -0.63 -11.92
CA ALA A 262 -4.46 -1.97 -12.42
C ALA A 262 -4.07 -2.99 -11.33
N TYR A 263 -3.82 -2.54 -10.11
CA TYR A 263 -3.34 -3.36 -8.98
C TYR A 263 -2.54 -4.57 -9.45
N LEU A 264 -1.31 -4.33 -9.79
CA LEU A 264 -0.42 -5.44 -10.10
C LEU A 264 0.31 -5.81 -8.82
N ASN A 265 -0.02 -6.98 -8.31
CA ASN A 265 0.81 -7.65 -7.33
C ASN A 265 2.26 -7.61 -7.83
N SER A 266 3.19 -7.18 -6.98
CA SER A 266 4.61 -7.07 -7.33
C SER A 266 5.20 -8.34 -7.94
N TYR A 267 4.54 -9.47 -7.77
CA TYR A 267 4.93 -10.77 -8.32
C TYR A 267 4.35 -11.03 -9.73
N ALA A 268 3.16 -10.54 -10.03
CA ALA A 268 2.50 -10.73 -11.33
C ALA A 268 2.84 -9.61 -12.33
N ALA A 269 3.18 -8.42 -11.82
CA ALA A 269 3.48 -7.25 -12.64
C ALA A 269 4.60 -7.48 -13.68
N PRO A 270 5.76 -8.10 -13.33
CA PRO A 270 6.82 -8.29 -14.31
C PRO A 270 6.41 -9.14 -15.51
N ALA A 271 5.66 -10.22 -15.29
CA ALA A 271 5.19 -11.09 -16.38
C ALA A 271 4.18 -10.37 -17.30
N LEU A 272 3.27 -9.56 -16.73
CA LEU A 272 2.36 -8.76 -17.54
C LEU A 272 3.12 -7.70 -18.35
N VAL A 273 4.06 -7.01 -17.73
CA VAL A 273 4.86 -5.98 -18.39
C VAL A 273 5.73 -6.56 -19.49
N ASP A 274 6.31 -7.74 -19.31
CA ASP A 274 7.03 -8.47 -20.36
C ASP A 274 6.13 -8.69 -21.59
N GLY A 275 4.91 -9.18 -21.39
CA GLY A 275 3.92 -9.32 -22.45
C GLY A 275 3.56 -7.98 -23.13
N LEU A 276 3.38 -6.90 -22.37
CA LEU A 276 3.07 -5.58 -22.93
C LEU A 276 4.26 -5.00 -23.71
N MET A 277 5.50 -5.24 -23.26
CA MET A 277 6.70 -4.84 -23.98
C MET A 277 6.85 -5.60 -25.29
N ALA A 278 6.51 -6.89 -25.32
CA ALA A 278 6.44 -7.66 -26.55
C ALA A 278 5.41 -7.11 -27.56
N GLU A 279 4.35 -6.44 -27.08
CA GLU A 279 3.34 -5.75 -27.89
C GLU A 279 3.68 -4.28 -28.19
N GLY A 280 4.87 -3.79 -27.82
CA GLY A 280 5.38 -2.46 -28.19
C GLY A 280 5.34 -1.39 -27.08
N MET A 281 5.16 -1.78 -25.81
CA MET A 281 5.33 -0.87 -24.67
C MET A 281 6.80 -0.54 -24.47
N SER A 282 7.14 0.76 -24.35
CA SER A 282 8.53 1.17 -24.10
C SER A 282 9.01 0.86 -22.69
N ALA A 283 10.33 0.73 -22.52
CA ALA A 283 10.95 0.49 -21.19
C ALA A 283 10.60 1.60 -20.17
N SER A 284 10.52 2.86 -20.65
CA SER A 284 10.08 4.01 -19.83
C SER A 284 8.67 3.84 -19.31
N ALA A 285 7.75 3.47 -20.20
CA ALA A 285 6.33 3.25 -19.88
C ALA A 285 6.16 2.05 -18.95
N ALA A 286 6.91 0.97 -19.19
CA ALA A 286 6.94 -0.23 -18.39
C ALA A 286 7.36 0.05 -16.94
N MET A 287 8.45 0.79 -16.75
CA MET A 287 8.92 1.18 -15.42
C MET A 287 7.90 2.08 -14.71
N ALA A 288 7.35 3.09 -15.39
CA ALA A 288 6.34 3.98 -14.81
C ALA A 288 5.07 3.23 -14.39
N PHE A 289 4.62 2.28 -15.21
CA PHE A 289 3.47 1.43 -14.94
C PHE A 289 3.69 0.55 -13.70
N MET A 290 4.85 -0.10 -13.59
CA MET A 290 5.20 -0.95 -12.44
C MET A 290 5.28 -0.15 -11.14
N ILE A 291 5.92 1.03 -11.17
CA ILE A 291 6.07 1.88 -9.98
C ILE A 291 4.72 2.47 -9.58
N GLY A 292 3.94 3.00 -10.53
CA GLY A 292 2.60 3.55 -10.28
C GLY A 292 1.68 2.52 -9.63
N GLY A 293 1.66 1.30 -10.17
CA GLY A 293 0.85 0.20 -9.67
C GLY A 293 1.26 -0.30 -8.28
N ALA A 294 2.56 -0.34 -8.00
CA ALA A 294 3.06 -0.77 -6.70
C ALA A 294 2.78 0.25 -5.59
N VAL A 295 2.89 1.56 -5.89
CA VAL A 295 2.64 2.63 -4.91
C VAL A 295 1.16 2.71 -4.53
N SER A 296 0.24 2.62 -5.49
CA SER A 296 -1.17 2.88 -5.25
C SER A 296 -2.08 1.91 -6.00
N SER A 297 -2.73 1.04 -5.27
CA SER A 297 -3.81 0.19 -5.78
C SER A 297 -5.17 0.70 -5.29
N ILE A 298 -6.26 0.34 -5.96
CA ILE A 298 -7.61 0.73 -5.53
C ILE A 298 -7.88 0.36 -4.06
N PRO A 299 -7.58 -0.87 -3.59
CA PRO A 299 -7.76 -1.22 -2.19
C PRO A 299 -6.85 -0.43 -1.25
N ALA A 300 -5.58 -0.21 -1.62
CA ALA A 300 -4.65 0.60 -0.84
C ALA A 300 -5.13 2.06 -0.77
N MET A 301 -5.55 2.65 -1.89
CA MET A 301 -6.11 4.00 -1.92
C MET A 301 -7.34 4.13 -1.01
N ALA A 302 -8.26 3.18 -1.03
CA ALA A 302 -9.43 3.19 -0.17
C ALA A 302 -9.08 3.06 1.32
N ALA A 303 -8.10 2.21 1.64
CA ALA A 303 -7.60 2.05 3.00
C ALA A 303 -6.90 3.32 3.50
N VAL A 304 -6.03 3.91 2.69
CA VAL A 304 -5.35 5.19 2.98
C VAL A 304 -6.35 6.33 3.15
N TRP A 305 -7.33 6.43 2.23
CA TRP A 305 -8.41 7.41 2.33
C TRP A 305 -9.15 7.36 3.66
N SER A 306 -9.32 6.16 4.22
CA SER A 306 -9.96 5.98 5.51
C SER A 306 -9.11 6.46 6.71
N LEU A 307 -7.79 6.54 6.53
CA LEU A 307 -6.82 6.82 7.58
C LEU A 307 -6.42 8.29 7.64
N VAL A 308 -6.09 8.88 6.48
CA VAL A 308 -5.53 10.23 6.42
C VAL A 308 -6.54 11.26 5.93
N ARG A 309 -6.25 12.55 6.17
CA ARG A 309 -7.07 13.65 5.63
C ARG A 309 -6.97 13.71 4.10
N PRO A 310 -8.02 14.21 3.41
CA PRO A 310 -8.05 14.28 1.94
C PRO A 310 -6.85 14.99 1.33
N GLN A 311 -6.35 16.03 2.00
CA GLN A 311 -5.17 16.80 1.56
C GLN A 311 -3.90 15.93 1.53
N VAL A 312 -3.64 15.17 2.61
CA VAL A 312 -2.49 14.25 2.69
C VAL A 312 -2.63 13.13 1.66
N PHE A 313 -3.86 12.64 1.46
CA PHE A 313 -4.15 11.64 0.45
C PHE A 313 -3.88 12.16 -0.98
N ALA A 314 -4.30 13.38 -1.30
CA ALA A 314 -4.05 13.98 -2.60
C ALA A 314 -2.55 14.18 -2.87
N VAL A 315 -1.80 14.62 -1.85
CA VAL A 315 -0.35 14.75 -1.95
C VAL A 315 0.32 13.39 -2.13
N TYR A 316 -0.09 12.37 -1.38
CA TYR A 316 0.41 11.01 -1.54
C TYR A 316 0.23 10.50 -2.98
N LEU A 317 -0.98 10.63 -3.55
CA LEU A 317 -1.24 10.23 -4.94
C LEU A 317 -0.45 11.08 -5.95
N GLY A 318 -0.38 12.39 -5.73
CA GLY A 318 0.39 13.30 -6.58
C GLY A 318 1.88 12.96 -6.59
N LEU A 319 2.46 12.69 -5.43
CA LEU A 319 3.86 12.29 -5.31
C LEU A 319 4.11 10.90 -5.91
N GLY A 320 3.20 9.96 -5.71
CA GLY A 320 3.27 8.64 -6.33
C GLY A 320 3.24 8.72 -7.86
N PHE A 321 2.29 9.49 -8.41
CA PHE A 321 2.16 9.69 -9.84
C PHE A 321 3.37 10.40 -10.45
N THR A 322 3.77 11.55 -9.90
CA THR A 322 4.90 12.32 -10.42
C THR A 322 6.20 11.53 -10.30
N GLY A 323 6.41 10.85 -9.17
CA GLY A 323 7.59 10.03 -8.97
C GLY A 323 7.65 8.80 -9.88
N ALA A 324 6.52 8.12 -10.12
CA ALA A 324 6.44 7.00 -11.07
C ALA A 324 6.76 7.47 -12.50
N THR A 325 6.20 8.61 -12.90
CA THR A 325 6.47 9.22 -14.23
C THR A 325 7.93 9.60 -14.37
N LEU A 326 8.51 10.28 -13.38
CA LEU A 326 9.93 10.66 -13.40
C LEU A 326 10.85 9.44 -13.42
N ALA A 327 10.56 8.43 -12.63
CA ALA A 327 11.33 7.19 -12.60
C ALA A 327 11.30 6.48 -13.96
N GLY A 328 10.14 6.41 -14.62
CA GLY A 328 10.02 5.85 -15.97
C GLY A 328 10.84 6.64 -17.00
N LEU A 329 10.72 7.98 -16.97
CA LEU A 329 11.46 8.85 -17.90
C LEU A 329 12.98 8.71 -17.70
N VAL A 330 13.45 8.74 -16.46
CA VAL A 330 14.89 8.59 -16.15
C VAL A 330 15.38 7.21 -16.55
N PHE A 331 14.59 6.16 -16.28
CA PHE A 331 14.95 4.79 -16.66
C PHE A 331 15.11 4.64 -18.17
N GLY A 332 14.18 5.18 -18.97
CA GLY A 332 14.27 5.11 -20.41
C GLY A 332 15.37 5.99 -21.06
N MET A 333 16.03 6.87 -20.28
CA MET A 333 17.23 7.56 -20.74
C MET A 333 18.51 6.74 -20.52
N ILE A 334 18.43 5.71 -19.70
CA ILE A 334 19.58 4.89 -19.28
C ILE A 334 19.62 3.57 -20.05
N VAL A 335 18.43 3.01 -20.34
CA VAL A 335 18.22 1.75 -21.06
C VAL A 335 17.74 1.99 -22.47
#